data_3eee42eadbc0ce169968881dc4f2a694
#
_entry.id   3eee42eadbc0ce169968881dc4f2a694
#
_cell.length_a   1.000
_cell.length_b   1.000
_cell.length_c   1.000
_cell.angle_alpha   90.00
_cell.angle_beta   90.00
_cell.angle_gamma   90.00
#
_symmetry.space_group_name_H-M   'P 1'
#
loop_
_entity.id
_entity.type
_entity.pdbx_description
1 polymer ?
#
loop_
_entity_poly.entity_id
_entity_poly.type
_entity_poly.pdbx_seq_one_letter_code
_entity_poly.pdbx_strand_id
1 'polypeptide(L)'
;MGHVAAIKYALGLTEELIVVVGSAQDSFSLKNPLTAGERLYLLNKVLANELGPDYCRRVYVVPVMDIEMNKVWVQYLRMLLGDFDGVVSGNPLVLRLFSDMGLAAIRQPMFNREECSGTKIRQLVLNGSDSWKHCVPPYLLPELKRLDFEERIRQLVSEG
;
A
#
# COMPACT_ATOMS: atom_id res chain seq x y z
N MET A 1 9.29 -1.93 -3.61
CA MET A 1 9.80 -3.30 -3.24
C MET A 1 9.42 -3.71 -1.82
N GLY A 2 9.39 -2.83 -0.82
CA GLY A 2 9.01 -3.19 0.57
C GLY A 2 7.60 -3.76 0.74
N HIS A 3 6.61 -3.24 0.01
CA HIS A 3 5.24 -3.79 0.06
C HIS A 3 5.14 -5.22 -0.47
N VAL A 4 5.89 -5.56 -1.52
CA VAL A 4 5.93 -6.93 -2.06
C VAL A 4 6.50 -7.90 -1.02
N ALA A 5 7.60 -7.52 -0.38
CA ALA A 5 8.20 -8.33 0.69
C ALA A 5 7.24 -8.53 1.87
N ALA A 6 6.50 -7.47 2.26
CA ALA A 6 5.48 -7.55 3.30
C ALA A 6 4.32 -8.51 2.93
N ILE A 7 3.86 -8.45 1.68
CA ILE A 7 2.80 -9.35 1.17
C ILE A 7 3.29 -10.80 1.15
N LYS A 8 4.50 -11.05 0.62
CA LYS A 8 5.11 -12.39 0.63
C LYS A 8 5.27 -12.93 2.06
N TYR A 9 5.70 -12.08 3.00
CA TYR A 9 5.78 -12.45 4.41
C TYR A 9 4.40 -12.82 4.98
N ALA A 10 3.39 -11.99 4.74
CA ALA A 10 2.03 -12.26 5.23
C ALA A 10 1.45 -13.56 4.63
N LEU A 11 1.66 -13.82 3.33
CA LEU A 11 1.24 -15.06 2.68
C LEU A 11 1.92 -16.33 3.23
N GLY A 12 3.07 -16.18 3.89
CA GLY A 12 3.71 -17.27 4.62
C GLY A 12 3.03 -17.60 5.96
N LEU A 13 2.12 -16.75 6.43
CA LEU A 13 1.44 -16.87 7.72
C LEU A 13 -0.04 -17.27 7.59
N THR A 14 -0.63 -17.18 6.41
CA THR A 14 -2.07 -17.39 6.19
C THR A 14 -2.35 -18.07 4.85
N GLU A 15 -3.50 -18.70 4.74
CA GLU A 15 -3.98 -19.30 3.49
C GLU A 15 -4.52 -18.25 2.53
N GLU A 16 -5.23 -17.24 3.05
CA GLU A 16 -5.79 -16.13 2.27
C GLU A 16 -5.35 -14.79 2.87
N LEU A 17 -5.16 -13.80 2.03
CA LEU A 17 -4.71 -12.47 2.42
C LEU A 17 -5.55 -11.37 1.79
N ILE A 18 -6.09 -10.48 2.60
CA ILE A 18 -6.69 -9.24 2.15
C ILE A 18 -5.65 -8.12 2.25
N VAL A 19 -5.30 -7.54 1.12
CA VAL A 19 -4.41 -6.37 1.04
C VAL A 19 -5.24 -5.11 1.00
N VAL A 20 -5.24 -4.37 2.09
CA VAL A 20 -6.00 -3.12 2.21
C VAL A 20 -5.20 -1.95 1.61
N VAL A 21 -5.76 -1.30 0.61
CA VAL A 21 -5.26 -0.02 0.08
C VAL A 21 -6.00 1.11 0.78
N GLY A 22 -5.41 1.60 1.87
CA GLY A 22 -6.00 2.67 2.68
C GLY A 22 -6.03 4.03 1.99
N SER A 23 -6.71 4.98 2.63
CA SER A 23 -6.90 6.35 2.10
C SER A 23 -7.47 6.35 0.68
N ALA A 24 -8.47 5.49 0.42
CA ALA A 24 -9.04 5.34 -0.93
C ALA A 24 -9.76 6.60 -1.42
N GLN A 25 -10.23 7.44 -0.49
CA GLN A 25 -10.87 8.74 -0.77
C GLN A 25 -9.85 9.83 -1.12
N ASP A 26 -8.57 9.66 -0.75
CA ASP A 26 -7.52 10.66 -0.95
C ASP A 26 -6.79 10.40 -2.28
N SER A 27 -6.84 11.38 -3.16
CA SER A 27 -6.25 11.35 -4.50
C SER A 27 -5.73 12.74 -4.85
N PHE A 28 -4.75 12.81 -5.75
CA PHE A 28 -4.20 14.10 -6.19
C PHE A 28 -3.73 14.97 -5.04
N SER A 29 -3.16 14.34 -4.00
CA SER A 29 -2.49 15.00 -2.90
C SER A 29 -1.01 14.59 -2.85
N LEU A 30 -0.17 15.39 -2.18
CA LEU A 30 1.23 15.02 -2.00
C LEU A 30 1.40 13.68 -1.30
N LYS A 31 0.49 13.34 -0.39
CA LYS A 31 0.50 12.05 0.30
C LYS A 31 0.12 10.91 -0.64
N ASN A 32 -0.91 11.11 -1.45
CA ASN A 32 -1.46 10.14 -2.41
C ASN A 32 -1.60 10.77 -3.80
N PRO A 33 -0.52 10.89 -4.59
CA PRO A 33 -0.56 11.50 -5.91
C PRO A 33 -1.36 10.69 -6.93
N LEU A 34 -1.57 9.41 -6.66
CA LEU A 34 -2.35 8.48 -7.48
C LEU A 34 -3.71 8.20 -6.85
N THR A 35 -4.73 8.02 -7.69
CA THR A 35 -6.05 7.59 -7.25
C THR A 35 -6.02 6.17 -6.66
N ALA A 36 -7.05 5.80 -5.91
CA ALA A 36 -7.18 4.43 -5.40
C ALA A 36 -7.17 3.41 -6.54
N GLY A 37 -7.89 3.67 -7.64
CA GLY A 37 -7.93 2.80 -8.82
C GLY A 37 -6.57 2.62 -9.47
N GLU A 38 -5.78 3.68 -9.63
CA GLU A 38 -4.42 3.61 -10.15
C GLU A 38 -3.49 2.82 -9.23
N ARG A 39 -3.61 3.02 -7.90
CA ARG A 39 -2.85 2.24 -6.90
C ARG A 39 -3.20 0.75 -6.95
N LEU A 40 -4.50 0.41 -7.07
CA LEU A 40 -4.95 -0.96 -7.25
C LEU A 40 -4.38 -1.58 -8.53
N TYR A 41 -4.49 -0.86 -9.64
CA TYR A 41 -3.98 -1.32 -10.93
C TYR A 41 -2.49 -1.65 -10.87
N LEU A 42 -1.68 -0.73 -10.35
CA LEU A 42 -0.23 -0.94 -10.20
C LEU A 42 0.09 -2.09 -9.25
N LEU A 43 -0.63 -2.19 -8.13
CA LEU A 43 -0.42 -3.26 -7.15
C LEU A 43 -0.78 -4.63 -7.75
N ASN A 44 -1.89 -4.75 -8.46
CA ASN A 44 -2.27 -6.00 -9.13
C ASN A 44 -1.23 -6.42 -10.18
N LYS A 45 -0.67 -5.46 -10.94
CA LYS A 45 0.46 -5.77 -11.85
C LYS A 45 1.67 -6.31 -11.10
N VAL A 46 2.02 -5.70 -9.97
CA VAL A 46 3.12 -6.18 -9.13
C VAL A 46 2.84 -7.59 -8.63
N LEU A 47 1.66 -7.85 -8.09
CA LEU A 47 1.29 -9.15 -7.55
C LEU A 47 1.32 -10.24 -8.63
N ALA A 48 0.81 -9.94 -9.82
CA ALA A 48 0.83 -10.88 -10.95
C ALA A 48 2.27 -11.24 -11.38
N ASN A 49 3.18 -10.27 -11.38
CA ASN A 49 4.58 -10.51 -11.76
C ASN A 49 5.39 -11.21 -10.66
N GLU A 50 5.13 -10.89 -9.39
CA GLU A 50 5.94 -11.34 -8.25
C GLU A 50 5.44 -12.64 -7.60
N LEU A 51 4.14 -12.91 -7.68
CA LEU A 51 3.51 -14.07 -7.04
C LEU A 51 3.01 -15.12 -8.05
N GLY A 52 2.91 -14.73 -9.32
CA GLY A 52 2.41 -15.63 -10.37
C GLY A 52 0.90 -15.92 -10.26
N PRO A 53 0.42 -16.97 -10.94
CA PRO A 53 -1.03 -17.26 -11.04
C PRO A 53 -1.69 -17.63 -9.71
N ASP A 54 -0.94 -18.10 -8.72
CA ASP A 54 -1.51 -18.52 -7.43
C ASP A 54 -1.99 -17.35 -6.58
N TYR A 55 -1.52 -16.11 -6.85
CA TYR A 55 -1.97 -14.95 -6.12
C TYR A 55 -3.47 -14.70 -6.30
N CYS A 56 -4.02 -14.95 -7.50
CA CYS A 56 -5.44 -14.76 -7.80
C CYS A 56 -6.37 -15.60 -6.93
N ARG A 57 -5.85 -16.67 -6.31
CA ARG A 57 -6.62 -17.57 -5.45
C ARG A 57 -6.53 -17.23 -3.96
N ARG A 58 -5.53 -16.45 -3.57
CA ARG A 58 -5.15 -16.24 -2.17
C ARG A 58 -5.08 -14.77 -1.76
N VAL A 59 -5.04 -13.83 -2.71
CA VAL A 59 -4.85 -12.41 -2.41
C VAL A 59 -6.00 -11.59 -2.99
N TYR A 60 -6.67 -10.87 -2.10
CA TYR A 60 -7.74 -9.93 -2.43
C TYR A 60 -7.25 -8.51 -2.16
N VAL A 61 -7.27 -7.63 -3.15
CA VAL A 61 -6.86 -6.23 -2.99
C VAL A 61 -8.10 -5.36 -2.90
N VAL A 62 -8.28 -4.68 -1.77
CA VAL A 62 -9.48 -3.91 -1.48
C VAL A 62 -9.13 -2.47 -1.12
N PRO A 63 -9.69 -1.47 -1.83
CA PRO A 63 -9.55 -0.07 -1.44
C PRO A 63 -10.48 0.23 -0.26
N VAL A 64 -9.94 0.92 0.74
CA VAL A 64 -10.70 1.27 1.95
C VAL A 64 -10.50 2.74 2.27
N MET A 65 -11.59 3.45 2.51
CA MET A 65 -11.54 4.84 2.98
C MET A 65 -11.11 4.90 4.44
N ASP A 66 -10.34 5.92 4.77
CA ASP A 66 -10.03 6.20 6.18
C ASP A 66 -11.28 6.75 6.88
N ILE A 67 -11.42 6.40 8.16
CA ILE A 67 -12.40 6.98 9.05
C ILE A 67 -11.69 7.63 10.24
N GLU A 68 -12.21 8.75 10.73
CA GLU A 68 -11.55 9.50 11.82
C GLU A 68 -11.67 8.82 13.18
N MET A 69 -12.62 7.88 13.34
CA MET A 69 -12.88 7.15 14.58
C MET A 69 -12.05 5.87 14.70
N ASN A 70 -10.82 6.00 15.17
CA ASN A 70 -9.88 4.86 15.27
C ASN A 70 -10.45 3.66 16.05
N LYS A 71 -11.23 3.87 17.12
CA LYS A 71 -11.77 2.77 17.94
C LYS A 71 -12.77 1.86 17.21
N VAL A 72 -13.43 2.36 16.16
CA VAL A 72 -14.36 1.57 15.35
C VAL A 72 -13.73 1.04 14.06
N TRP A 73 -12.46 1.34 13.83
CA TRP A 73 -11.73 0.97 12.61
C TRP A 73 -11.81 -0.51 12.29
N VAL A 74 -11.57 -1.37 13.27
CA VAL A 74 -11.58 -2.84 13.06
C VAL A 74 -12.98 -3.34 12.71
N GLN A 75 -14.03 -2.80 13.34
CA GLN A 75 -15.41 -3.14 13.01
C GLN A 75 -15.82 -2.63 11.64
N TYR A 76 -15.39 -1.44 11.27
CA TYR A 76 -15.58 -0.90 9.94
C TYR A 76 -14.93 -1.79 8.87
N LEU A 77 -13.72 -2.28 9.12
CA LEU A 77 -13.07 -3.25 8.24
C LEU A 77 -13.87 -4.56 8.14
N ARG A 78 -14.39 -5.10 9.26
CA ARG A 78 -15.24 -6.30 9.23
C ARG A 78 -16.50 -6.09 8.40
N MET A 79 -17.12 -4.92 8.51
CA MET A 79 -18.30 -4.59 7.69
C MET A 79 -17.99 -4.60 6.18
N LEU A 80 -16.81 -4.14 5.78
CA LEU A 80 -16.41 -4.05 4.37
C LEU A 80 -15.81 -5.33 3.80
N LEU A 81 -15.05 -6.06 4.62
CA LEU A 81 -14.17 -7.14 4.16
C LEU A 81 -14.67 -8.54 4.59
N GLY A 82 -15.65 -8.59 5.50
CA GLY A 82 -16.04 -9.83 6.18
C GLY A 82 -15.13 -10.15 7.37
N ASP A 83 -15.18 -11.41 7.82
CA ASP A 83 -14.38 -11.84 8.96
C ASP A 83 -12.92 -12.10 8.57
N PHE A 84 -12.05 -11.83 9.52
CA PHE A 84 -10.60 -12.09 9.41
C PHE A 84 -10.02 -12.40 10.81
N ASP A 85 -8.93 -13.16 10.85
CA ASP A 85 -8.32 -13.63 12.09
C ASP A 85 -7.35 -12.62 12.71
N GLY A 86 -6.82 -11.70 11.91
CA GLY A 86 -5.84 -10.74 12.40
C GLY A 86 -5.30 -9.80 11.34
N VAL A 87 -4.22 -9.12 11.69
CA VAL A 87 -3.53 -8.16 10.82
C VAL A 87 -2.02 -8.37 10.83
N VAL A 88 -1.41 -8.15 9.67
CA VAL A 88 0.04 -7.96 9.52
C VAL A 88 0.27 -6.50 9.15
N SER A 89 0.98 -5.74 10.00
CA SER A 89 1.19 -4.32 9.78
C SER A 89 2.52 -3.82 10.36
N GLY A 90 3.08 -2.79 9.75
CA GLY A 90 4.18 -2.01 10.32
C GLY A 90 3.71 -0.80 11.15
N ASN A 91 2.41 -0.51 11.16
CA ASN A 91 1.86 0.63 11.88
C ASN A 91 1.47 0.24 13.32
N PRO A 92 2.11 0.83 14.35
CA PRO A 92 1.82 0.49 15.76
C PRO A 92 0.36 0.74 16.16
N LEU A 93 -0.27 1.79 15.61
CA LEU A 93 -1.68 2.09 15.88
C LEU A 93 -2.58 0.96 15.37
N VAL A 94 -2.38 0.51 14.14
CA VAL A 94 -3.16 -0.60 13.57
C VAL A 94 -3.00 -1.87 14.40
N LEU A 95 -1.77 -2.23 14.76
CA LEU A 95 -1.51 -3.39 15.62
C LEU A 95 -2.24 -3.28 16.95
N ARG A 96 -2.24 -2.10 17.57
CA ARG A 96 -2.92 -1.86 18.85
C ARG A 96 -4.44 -2.01 18.72
N LEU A 97 -5.05 -1.43 17.67
CA LEU A 97 -6.50 -1.51 17.46
C LEU A 97 -6.98 -2.97 17.28
N PHE A 98 -6.22 -3.79 16.55
CA PHE A 98 -6.54 -5.21 16.38
C PHE A 98 -6.35 -5.99 17.69
N SER A 99 -5.25 -5.76 18.39
CA SER A 99 -4.99 -6.39 19.70
C SER A 99 -6.07 -6.05 20.73
N ASP A 100 -6.52 -4.81 20.79
CA ASP A 100 -7.60 -4.37 21.69
C ASP A 100 -8.93 -5.08 21.40
N MET A 101 -9.12 -5.58 20.19
CA MET A 101 -10.28 -6.40 19.77
C MET A 101 -10.06 -7.91 19.95
N GLY A 102 -8.94 -8.34 20.54
CA GLY A 102 -8.61 -9.75 20.73
C GLY A 102 -8.20 -10.49 19.47
N LEU A 103 -7.84 -9.78 18.40
CA LEU A 103 -7.39 -10.35 17.14
C LEU A 103 -5.86 -10.47 17.08
N ALA A 104 -5.36 -11.39 16.26
CA ALA A 104 -3.93 -11.50 16.02
C ALA A 104 -3.38 -10.21 15.41
N ALA A 105 -2.30 -9.68 16.00
CA ALA A 105 -1.64 -8.46 15.53
C ALA A 105 -0.14 -8.72 15.34
N ILE A 106 0.26 -8.98 14.11
CA ILE A 106 1.61 -9.42 13.76
C ILE A 106 2.37 -8.23 13.16
N ARG A 107 3.49 -7.89 13.77
CA ARG A 107 4.37 -6.84 13.25
C ARG A 107 5.15 -7.38 12.05
N GLN A 108 4.96 -6.76 10.89
CA GLN A 108 5.79 -7.07 9.73
C GLN A 108 7.25 -6.64 9.95
N PRO A 109 8.24 -7.40 9.45
CA PRO A 109 9.63 -6.95 9.40
C PRO A 109 9.81 -5.66 8.63
N MET A 110 10.84 -4.89 8.96
CA MET A 110 11.19 -3.66 8.22
C MET A 110 11.92 -4.04 6.93
N PHE A 111 11.26 -3.80 5.79
CA PHE A 111 11.83 -4.07 4.47
C PHE A 111 12.26 -2.76 3.79
N ASN A 112 13.56 -2.44 3.76
CA ASN A 112 14.20 -1.31 3.03
C ASN A 112 13.45 0.04 3.09
N ARG A 113 12.87 0.37 4.23
CA ARG A 113 12.02 1.56 4.39
C ARG A 113 12.81 2.87 4.37
N GLU A 114 14.09 2.81 4.71
CA GLU A 114 14.95 3.99 4.81
C GLU A 114 15.25 4.59 3.43
N GLU A 115 15.44 3.75 2.42
CA GLU A 115 15.80 4.20 1.07
C GLU A 115 14.58 4.38 0.13
N CYS A 116 13.55 3.53 0.28
CA CYS A 116 12.46 3.41 -0.67
C CYS A 116 11.06 3.67 -0.07
N SER A 117 10.95 4.56 0.90
CA SER A 117 9.62 5.00 1.37
C SER A 117 8.93 5.90 0.35
N GLY A 118 7.59 5.92 0.34
CA GLY A 118 6.82 6.80 -0.54
C GLY A 118 7.19 8.28 -0.38
N THR A 119 7.50 8.72 0.85
CA THR A 119 7.99 10.08 1.13
C THR A 119 9.33 10.35 0.45
N LYS A 120 10.27 9.40 0.56
CA LYS A 120 11.59 9.54 -0.08
C LYS A 120 11.48 9.58 -1.60
N ILE A 121 10.66 8.71 -2.18
CA ILE A 121 10.40 8.69 -3.63
C ILE A 121 9.87 10.05 -4.09
N ARG A 122 8.86 10.60 -3.41
CA ARG A 122 8.33 11.93 -3.77
C ARG A 122 9.36 13.04 -3.67
N GLN A 123 10.18 13.04 -2.62
CA GLN A 123 11.30 14.00 -2.49
C GLN A 123 12.30 13.90 -3.64
N LEU A 124 12.68 12.68 -4.04
CA LEU A 124 13.58 12.47 -5.17
C LEU A 124 12.99 12.99 -6.48
N VAL A 125 11.70 12.73 -6.73
CA VAL A 125 10.97 13.26 -7.90
C VAL A 125 10.96 14.80 -7.90
N LEU A 126 10.65 15.44 -6.77
CA LEU A 126 10.66 16.89 -6.64
C LEU A 126 12.03 17.50 -6.87
N ASN A 127 13.08 16.83 -6.46
CA ASN A 127 14.47 17.25 -6.70
C ASN A 127 14.97 16.94 -8.13
N GLY A 128 14.12 16.42 -9.02
CA GLY A 128 14.50 16.06 -10.38
C GLY A 128 15.47 14.88 -10.47
N SER A 129 15.60 14.09 -9.41
CA SER A 129 16.50 12.94 -9.36
C SER A 129 15.81 11.68 -9.88
N ASP A 130 16.44 11.00 -10.82
CA ASP A 130 16.00 9.70 -11.34
C ASP A 130 16.24 8.53 -10.36
N SER A 131 16.92 8.78 -9.24
CA SER A 131 17.28 7.74 -8.28
C SER A 131 16.08 7.06 -7.63
N TRP A 132 14.88 7.65 -7.67
CA TRP A 132 13.67 6.97 -7.20
C TRP A 132 13.30 5.72 -8.02
N LYS A 133 13.75 5.65 -9.27
CA LYS A 133 13.40 4.55 -10.19
C LYS A 133 13.92 3.19 -9.72
N HIS A 134 15.01 3.15 -8.93
CA HIS A 134 15.48 1.89 -8.34
C HIS A 134 14.58 1.37 -7.21
N CYS A 135 13.70 2.20 -6.67
CA CYS A 135 12.76 1.83 -5.62
C CYS A 135 11.52 1.10 -6.14
N VAL A 136 11.32 1.09 -7.45
CA VAL A 136 10.16 0.43 -8.10
C VAL A 136 10.64 -0.66 -9.05
N PRO A 137 9.86 -1.73 -9.25
CA PRO A 137 10.17 -2.72 -10.27
C PRO A 137 10.25 -2.09 -11.66
N PRO A 138 11.26 -2.44 -12.48
CA PRO A 138 11.44 -1.82 -13.80
C PRO A 138 10.23 -1.90 -14.72
N TYR A 139 9.45 -2.99 -14.63
CA TYR A 139 8.24 -3.20 -15.43
C TYR A 139 7.10 -2.23 -15.09
N LEU A 140 7.15 -1.53 -13.95
CA LEU A 140 6.20 -0.48 -13.59
C LEU A 140 6.55 0.90 -14.15
N LEU A 141 7.80 1.15 -14.54
CA LEU A 141 8.23 2.47 -15.02
C LEU A 141 7.40 2.98 -16.22
N PRO A 142 7.09 2.14 -17.24
CA PRO A 142 6.21 2.57 -18.34
C PRO A 142 4.80 2.95 -17.87
N GLU A 143 4.26 2.24 -16.88
CA GLU A 143 2.93 2.53 -16.32
C GLU A 143 2.92 3.83 -15.54
N LEU A 144 3.94 4.06 -14.70
CA LEU A 144 4.09 5.31 -13.95
C LEU A 144 4.28 6.51 -14.89
N LYS A 145 4.98 6.33 -15.99
CA LYS A 145 5.10 7.34 -17.05
C LYS A 145 3.74 7.61 -17.70
N ARG A 146 2.96 6.58 -18.05
CA ARG A 146 1.61 6.71 -18.63
C ARG A 146 0.64 7.43 -17.68
N LEU A 147 0.84 7.33 -16.38
CA LEU A 147 0.06 8.02 -15.34
C LEU A 147 0.59 9.42 -15.02
N ASP A 148 1.58 9.92 -15.75
CA ASP A 148 2.25 11.20 -15.52
C ASP A 148 2.72 11.41 -14.07
N PHE A 149 3.19 10.32 -13.43
CA PHE A 149 3.47 10.27 -12.00
C PHE A 149 4.40 11.38 -11.51
N GLU A 150 5.51 11.63 -12.25
CA GLU A 150 6.48 12.66 -11.87
C GLU A 150 5.89 14.07 -12.02
N GLU A 151 5.22 14.33 -13.15
CA GLU A 151 4.62 15.63 -13.45
C GLU A 151 3.52 15.96 -12.44
N ARG A 152 2.67 14.97 -12.13
CA ARG A 152 1.60 15.10 -11.14
C ARG A 152 2.15 15.49 -9.76
N ILE A 153 3.26 14.87 -9.31
CA ILE A 153 3.89 15.24 -8.04
C ILE A 153 4.40 16.70 -8.06
N ARG A 154 5.00 17.14 -9.18
CA ARG A 154 5.50 18.52 -9.31
C ARG A 154 4.36 19.54 -9.28
N GLN A 155 3.26 19.27 -9.98
CA GLN A 155 2.07 20.13 -10.00
C GLN A 155 1.47 20.32 -8.62
N LEU A 156 1.35 19.25 -7.82
CA LEU A 156 0.80 19.28 -6.48
C LEU A 156 1.58 20.16 -5.50
N VAL A 157 2.84 20.47 -5.78
CA VAL A 157 3.65 21.42 -4.97
C VAL A 157 3.51 22.85 -5.47
N SER A 158 3.28 23.05 -6.78
CA SER A 158 3.15 24.39 -7.35
C SER A 158 1.81 25.04 -7.07
N GLU A 159 0.78 24.25 -6.73
CA GLU A 159 -0.60 24.70 -6.46
C GLU A 159 -0.90 24.90 -4.97
N GLY A 160 0.02 24.59 -4.07
CA GLY A 160 -0.11 24.71 -2.60
C GLY A 160 0.82 25.77 -2.03
#